data_e1dcec8528dfd54e7dde84b3f77e2d1f
#
_entry.id   e1dcec8528dfd54e7dde84b3f77e2d1f
#
_cell.length_a   1.000
_cell.length_b   1.000
_cell.length_c   1.000
_cell.angle_alpha   90.00
_cell.angle_beta   90.00
_cell.angle_gamma   90.00
#
_symmetry.space_group_name_H-M   'P 1'
#
loop_
_entity.id
_entity.type
_entity.pdbx_description
1 polymer ?
#
loop_
_entity_poly.entity_id
_entity_poly.type
_entity_poly.pdbx_seq_one_letter_code
_entity_poly.pdbx_strand_id
1 'polypeptide(L)'
;GFIQLLPALPDAWKEGSVKGLCAKGNFEIDIIWQDGKLKEAVILSKAGEPCNLRYGNLTFTFKTTKGKTYKVMVENEKLKKIPL
;
A
#
# COMPACT_ATOMS: atom_id res chain seq x y z
N GLY A 1 2.19 -3.06 -14.31
CA GLY A 1 1.61 -1.83 -13.80
C GLY A 1 1.83 -1.64 -12.31
N PHE A 2 1.60 -0.43 -11.87
CA PHE A 2 1.71 -0.10 -10.46
C PHE A 2 0.36 -0.13 -9.77
N ILE A 3 0.38 -0.53 -8.50
CA ILE A 3 -0.77 -0.43 -7.63
C ILE A 3 -0.71 0.96 -7.00
N GLN A 4 -1.67 1.81 -7.30
CA GLN A 4 -1.70 3.15 -6.73
C GLN A 4 -2.34 3.14 -5.35
N LEU A 5 -1.55 3.53 -4.35
CA LEU A 5 -2.03 3.67 -2.99
C LEU A 5 -2.58 5.09 -2.82
N LEU A 6 -3.85 5.21 -2.42
CA LEU A 6 -4.43 6.48 -2.03
C LEU A 6 -4.28 7.58 -3.10
N PRO A 7 -4.95 7.43 -4.27
CA PRO A 7 -4.73 8.34 -5.40
C PRO A 7 -5.11 9.80 -5.10
N ALA A 8 -6.26 10.05 -4.52
CA ALA A 8 -6.69 11.40 -4.18
C ALA A 8 -7.75 11.30 -3.10
N LEU A 9 -7.68 12.16 -2.10
CA LEU A 9 -8.66 12.23 -1.04
C LEU A 9 -9.37 13.58 -1.06
N PRO A 10 -10.70 13.59 -0.86
CA PRO A 10 -11.39 14.85 -0.58
C PRO A 10 -10.81 15.49 0.68
N ASP A 11 -10.78 16.82 0.72
CA ASP A 11 -10.25 17.55 1.88
C ASP A 11 -10.95 17.17 3.19
N ALA A 12 -12.20 16.74 3.11
CA ALA A 12 -12.97 16.34 4.28
C ALA A 12 -12.51 14.99 4.86
N TRP A 13 -11.74 14.22 4.10
CA TRP A 13 -11.31 12.88 4.52
C TRP A 13 -9.86 12.90 5.02
N LYS A 14 -9.65 13.58 6.14
CA LYS A 14 -8.29 13.71 6.67
C LYS A 14 -7.72 12.44 7.26
N GLU A 15 -8.58 11.58 7.78
CA GLU A 15 -8.15 10.31 8.34
C GLU A 15 -9.17 9.23 8.04
N GLY A 16 -8.71 8.00 7.94
CA GLY A 16 -9.59 6.87 7.69
C GLY A 16 -8.83 5.62 7.33
N SER A 17 -9.60 4.58 6.97
CA SER A 17 -9.03 3.32 6.54
C SER A 17 -9.98 2.60 5.58
N VAL A 18 -9.41 1.79 4.70
CA VAL A 18 -10.14 0.89 3.81
C VAL A 18 -9.47 -0.46 3.91
N LYS A 19 -10.28 -1.52 4.02
CA LYS A 19 -9.78 -2.89 4.12
C LYS A 19 -10.28 -3.74 2.97
N GLY A 20 -9.46 -4.73 2.60
CA GLY A 20 -9.88 -5.74 1.65
C GLY A 20 -9.93 -5.28 0.20
N LEU A 21 -9.16 -4.27 -0.17
CA LEU A 21 -9.08 -3.84 -1.56
C LEU A 21 -8.33 -4.89 -2.38
N CYS A 22 -8.93 -5.30 -3.51
CA CYS A 22 -8.28 -6.23 -4.42
C CYS A 22 -7.52 -5.48 -5.48
N ALA A 23 -6.28 -5.87 -5.71
CA ALA A 23 -5.41 -5.23 -6.69
C ALA A 23 -4.86 -6.26 -7.67
N LYS A 24 -4.36 -5.79 -8.81
CA LYS A 24 -3.77 -6.65 -9.84
C LYS A 24 -2.61 -7.45 -9.28
N GLY A 25 -2.47 -8.70 -9.71
CA GLY A 25 -1.45 -9.60 -9.20
C GLY A 25 -1.92 -10.40 -8.00
N ASN A 26 -3.23 -10.42 -7.73
CA ASN A 26 -3.83 -11.13 -6.61
C ASN A 26 -3.32 -10.63 -5.26
N PHE A 27 -3.36 -9.31 -5.08
CA PHE A 27 -3.07 -8.69 -3.80
C PHE A 27 -4.34 -8.22 -3.13
N GLU A 28 -4.39 -8.35 -1.81
CA GLU A 28 -5.43 -7.78 -0.99
C GLU A 28 -4.79 -6.73 -0.10
N ILE A 29 -5.31 -5.51 -0.10
CA ILE A 29 -4.65 -4.37 0.51
C ILE A 29 -5.55 -3.66 1.49
N ASP A 30 -5.02 -3.39 2.68
CA ASP A 30 -5.64 -2.53 3.67
C ASP A 30 -4.83 -1.23 3.71
N ILE A 31 -5.53 -0.11 3.66
CA ILE A 31 -4.88 1.20 3.63
C ILE A 31 -5.37 2.04 4.81
N ILE A 32 -4.44 2.70 5.48
CA ILE A 32 -4.74 3.63 6.57
C ILE A 32 -4.10 4.98 6.22
N TRP A 33 -4.88 6.06 6.35
CA TRP A 33 -4.37 7.40 6.10
C TRP A 33 -4.68 8.31 7.28
N GLN A 34 -3.85 9.34 7.44
CA GLN A 34 -3.98 10.32 8.52
C GLN A 34 -3.46 11.65 8.01
N ASP A 35 -4.14 12.75 8.36
CA ASP A 35 -3.79 14.10 7.92
C ASP A 35 -3.69 14.23 6.40
N GLY A 36 -4.59 13.53 5.68
CA GLY A 36 -4.61 13.55 4.22
C GLY A 36 -3.48 12.79 3.57
N LYS A 37 -2.71 12.02 4.32
CA LYS A 37 -1.53 11.31 3.82
C LYS A 37 -1.59 9.84 4.17
N LEU A 38 -0.95 9.03 3.33
CA LEU A 38 -0.80 7.60 3.60
C LEU A 38 0.01 7.40 4.88
N LYS A 39 -0.55 6.65 5.82
CA LYS A 39 0.15 6.24 7.03
C LYS A 39 0.78 4.87 6.85
N GLU A 40 -0.03 3.90 6.45
CA GLU A 40 0.46 2.55 6.21
C GLU A 40 -0.44 1.79 5.26
N ALA A 41 0.13 0.78 4.62
CA ALA A 41 -0.62 -0.18 3.82
C ALA A 41 -0.19 -1.58 4.22
N VAL A 42 -1.15 -2.48 4.39
CA VAL A 42 -0.88 -3.88 4.68
C VAL A 42 -1.28 -4.68 3.44
N ILE A 43 -0.36 -5.47 2.92
CA ILE A 43 -0.53 -6.14 1.64
C ILE A 43 -0.40 -7.64 1.82
N LEU A 44 -1.46 -8.36 1.48
CA LEU A 44 -1.44 -9.82 1.45
C LEU A 44 -1.19 -10.28 0.02
N SER A 45 -0.12 -11.05 -0.18
CA SER A 45 0.18 -11.63 -1.48
C SER A 45 -0.52 -12.99 -1.59
N LYS A 46 -1.44 -13.11 -2.53
CA LYS A 46 -2.18 -14.36 -2.73
C LYS A 46 -1.52 -15.27 -3.76
N ALA A 47 -0.71 -14.70 -4.65
CA ALA A 47 -0.10 -15.45 -5.75
C ALA A 47 1.42 -15.42 -5.76
N GLY A 48 2.07 -14.64 -4.87
CA GLY A 48 3.53 -14.55 -4.84
C GLY A 48 4.14 -13.72 -5.95
N GLU A 49 3.35 -12.85 -6.58
CA GLU A 49 3.83 -11.98 -7.65
C GLU A 49 4.63 -10.79 -7.11
N PRO A 50 5.52 -10.19 -7.91
CA PRO A 50 6.17 -8.95 -7.49
C PRO A 50 5.14 -7.85 -7.25
N CYS A 51 5.34 -7.08 -6.19
CA CYS A 51 4.43 -5.99 -5.82
C CYS A 51 5.03 -4.65 -6.19
N ASN A 52 4.37 -3.93 -7.09
CA ASN A 52 4.78 -2.61 -7.55
C ASN A 52 3.83 -1.57 -6.99
N LEU A 53 4.29 -0.77 -6.05
CA LEU A 53 3.47 0.23 -5.39
C LEU A 53 3.82 1.63 -5.85
N ARG A 54 2.80 2.49 -5.90
CA ARG A 54 2.97 3.90 -6.20
C ARG A 54 2.12 4.73 -5.25
N TYR A 55 2.73 5.75 -4.67
CA TYR A 55 2.04 6.75 -3.87
C TYR A 55 2.54 8.12 -4.28
N GLY A 56 1.71 8.91 -4.96
CA GLY A 56 2.15 10.18 -5.55
C GLY A 56 3.29 9.94 -6.51
N ASN A 57 4.46 10.54 -6.25
CA ASN A 57 5.67 10.37 -7.03
C ASN A 57 6.59 9.27 -6.50
N LEU A 58 6.18 8.63 -5.41
CA LEU A 58 6.97 7.57 -4.79
C LEU A 58 6.62 6.23 -5.40
N THR A 59 7.64 5.43 -5.70
CA THR A 59 7.44 4.07 -6.20
C THR A 59 8.26 3.11 -5.37
N PHE A 60 7.74 1.89 -5.21
CA PHE A 60 8.43 0.86 -4.48
C PHE A 60 8.05 -0.50 -5.03
N THR A 61 9.04 -1.31 -5.34
CA THR A 61 8.84 -2.64 -5.89
C THR A 61 9.56 -3.65 -5.01
N PHE A 62 8.88 -4.73 -4.65
CA PHE A 62 9.51 -5.80 -3.88
C PHE A 62 8.92 -7.15 -4.27
N LYS A 63 9.71 -8.18 -4.05
CA LYS A 63 9.26 -9.55 -4.30
C LYS A 63 8.41 -10.02 -3.14
N THR A 64 7.39 -10.80 -3.45
CA THR A 64 6.52 -11.35 -2.42
C THR A 64 6.55 -12.87 -2.44
N THR A 65 6.10 -13.46 -1.33
CA THR A 65 5.91 -14.90 -1.20
C THR A 65 4.42 -15.16 -1.03
N LYS A 66 3.89 -16.13 -1.76
CA LYS A 66 2.48 -16.50 -1.67
C LYS A 66 2.05 -16.74 -0.23
N GLY A 67 0.97 -16.11 0.17
CA GLY A 67 0.41 -16.24 1.50
C GLY A 67 1.02 -15.36 2.57
N LYS A 68 2.03 -14.57 2.23
CA LYS A 68 2.64 -13.66 3.20
C LYS A 68 2.03 -12.27 3.16
N THR A 69 2.07 -11.61 4.32
CA THR A 69 1.59 -10.25 4.51
C THR A 69 2.76 -9.31 4.71
N TYR A 70 2.67 -8.14 4.10
CA TYR A 70 3.72 -7.12 4.15
C TYR A 70 3.12 -5.80 4.61
N LYS A 71 3.87 -5.04 5.39
CA LYS A 71 3.47 -3.71 5.82
C LYS A 71 4.39 -2.69 5.19
N VAL A 72 3.80 -1.66 4.58
CA VAL A 72 4.54 -0.58 3.93
C VAL A 72 4.12 0.73 4.57
N MET A 73 5.09 1.56 4.88
CA MET A 73 4.87 2.88 5.48
C MET A 73 5.58 3.94 4.66
N VAL A 74 5.18 5.20 4.84
CA VAL A 74 5.90 6.34 4.29
C VAL A 74 6.79 6.88 5.38
N GLU A 75 8.09 6.95 5.12
CA GLU A 75 9.09 7.46 6.07
C GLU A 75 10.11 8.27 5.30
N ASN A 76 10.38 9.51 5.74
CA ASN A 76 11.32 10.42 5.07
C ASN A 76 11.01 10.57 3.58
N GLU A 77 9.74 10.73 3.25
CA GLU A 77 9.25 10.87 1.87
C GLU A 77 9.58 9.69 0.97
N LYS A 78 9.70 8.50 1.55
CA LYS A 78 9.94 7.26 0.82
C LYS A 78 9.03 6.16 1.32
N LEU A 79 8.67 5.25 0.42
CA LEU A 79 7.95 4.05 0.80
C LEU A 79 8.95 3.05 1.37
N LYS A 80 8.59 2.45 2.50
CA LYS A 80 9.47 1.52 3.20
C LYS A 80 8.69 0.28 3.63
N LYS A 81 9.25 -0.89 3.35
CA LYS A 81 8.67 -2.15 3.80
C LYS A 81 9.15 -2.44 5.22
N ILE A 82 8.21 -2.68 6.11
CA ILE A 82 8.48 -2.97 7.52
C ILE A 82 8.29 -4.46 7.75
N PRO A 83 9.24 -5.16 8.36
CA PRO A 83 9.04 -6.56 8.73
C PRO A 83 7.91 -6.70 9.74
N LEU A 84 7.08 -7.71 9.55
CA LEU A 84 6.01 -8.04 10.49
C LEU A 84 6.51 -8.97 11.57
#